data_b77b0db99b58c93e0b2837adda3228bc
#
_entry.id   b77b0db99b58c93e0b2837adda3228bc
#
_cell.length_a   1.000
_cell.length_b   1.000
_cell.length_c   1.000
_cell.angle_alpha   90.00
_cell.angle_beta   90.00
_cell.angle_gamma   90.00
#
_symmetry.space_group_name_H-M   'P 1'
#
loop_
_entity.id
_entity.type
_entity.pdbx_description
1 polymer ?
#
loop_
_entity_poly.entity_id
_entity_poly.type
_entity_poly.pdbx_seq_one_letter_code
_entity_poly.pdbx_strand_id
1 'polypeptide(L)'
;MVYFKRKGYLSKLISAEGNGMIKIITGIRRCGKSFLLFNIFRKHLLERGVAEDHIIQVNLEDRRNKKLRDPDALLEHIDAQMVDKEKYYILLDEVQMVKEFEDVLNSYLHVENAEVYVTGSNARFLSKDVITEFRGRGWEIRIHPLSFAEYYEVVGGEERQALETYYLYGGLPAVAQIETPEAKQNYLREIYETVYLKDVLERNRLKNPEGMKELVRFLASTIGSCTNVLKISNTFKSVGGVDISVNTISKYLEYLQDSFVISEALRYDVKGRKYIGAGTKYYFEDIGIRNAVLDFRQIEYTHIMENVIYNELRKQGYGVDVGVVESFRRDENGKLQRRNLEIDFVVNRHDERLYIQSAFALPDKEKVDQEQASLLNVNDGFRKLIIVGDRYHSGYNEEGILMMSLYDFLLGKGG
;
A
#
# COMPACT_ATOMS: atom_id res chain seq x y z
N MET A 1 -13.62 15.34 16.48
CA MET A 1 -12.72 14.37 15.83
C MET A 1 -13.26 14.11 14.44
N VAL A 2 -12.46 14.36 13.42
CA VAL A 2 -12.86 14.15 12.03
C VAL A 2 -12.98 12.64 11.77
N TYR A 3 -14.06 12.23 11.12
CA TYR A 3 -14.42 10.84 10.93
C TYR A 3 -14.28 10.42 9.45
N PHE A 4 -13.31 9.56 9.15
CA PHE A 4 -13.14 8.98 7.82
C PHE A 4 -14.01 7.72 7.69
N LYS A 5 -14.96 7.72 6.75
CA LYS A 5 -15.98 6.67 6.65
C LYS A 5 -15.44 5.30 6.20
N ARG A 6 -14.33 5.28 5.44
CA ARG A 6 -13.67 4.04 4.96
C ARG A 6 -14.66 3.02 4.34
N LYS A 7 -15.66 3.51 3.61
CA LYS A 7 -16.80 2.71 3.10
C LYS A 7 -16.37 1.45 2.35
N GLY A 8 -15.35 1.54 1.48
CA GLY A 8 -14.87 0.40 0.71
C GLY A 8 -14.32 -0.72 1.58
N TYR A 9 -13.64 -0.37 2.68
CA TYR A 9 -13.12 -1.38 3.62
C TYR A 9 -14.21 -1.96 4.51
N LEU A 10 -15.16 -1.14 4.95
CA LEU A 10 -16.34 -1.63 5.66
C LEU A 10 -17.09 -2.65 4.81
N SER A 11 -17.34 -2.36 3.53
CA SER A 11 -17.98 -3.30 2.59
C SER A 11 -17.19 -4.61 2.46
N LYS A 12 -15.85 -4.56 2.44
CA LYS A 12 -15.01 -5.77 2.39
C LYS A 12 -15.14 -6.60 3.67
N LEU A 13 -15.23 -5.97 4.86
CA LEU A 13 -15.46 -6.68 6.13
C LEU A 13 -16.82 -7.37 6.15
N ILE A 14 -17.87 -6.67 5.70
CA ILE A 14 -19.23 -7.20 5.61
C ILE A 14 -19.29 -8.36 4.63
N SER A 15 -18.71 -8.23 3.44
CA SER A 15 -18.75 -9.29 2.42
C SER A 15 -17.98 -10.55 2.78
N ALA A 16 -17.05 -10.44 3.73
CA ALA A 16 -16.29 -11.58 4.25
C ALA A 16 -17.00 -12.32 5.38
N GLU A 17 -18.10 -11.78 5.91
CA GLU A 17 -18.86 -12.41 6.98
C GLU A 17 -19.43 -13.77 6.54
N GLY A 18 -19.38 -14.76 7.41
CA GLY A 18 -19.93 -16.10 7.16
C GLY A 18 -19.13 -16.96 6.18
N ASN A 19 -17.95 -16.54 5.75
CA ASN A 19 -17.13 -17.32 4.83
C ASN A 19 -16.32 -18.46 5.49
N GLY A 20 -16.48 -18.68 6.79
CA GLY A 20 -15.77 -19.72 7.56
C GLY A 20 -14.27 -19.47 7.73
N MET A 21 -13.78 -18.26 7.45
CA MET A 21 -12.36 -17.89 7.56
C MET A 21 -12.14 -16.83 8.63
N ILE A 22 -10.93 -16.74 9.16
CA ILE A 22 -10.48 -15.64 10.02
C ILE A 22 -10.24 -14.40 9.15
N LYS A 23 -10.87 -13.28 9.46
CA LYS A 23 -10.71 -12.02 8.75
C LYS A 23 -9.49 -11.27 9.31
N ILE A 24 -8.46 -11.13 8.49
CA ILE A 24 -7.18 -10.57 8.88
C ILE A 24 -7.02 -9.19 8.25
N ILE A 25 -7.05 -8.16 9.09
CA ILE A 25 -6.91 -6.76 8.67
C ILE A 25 -5.44 -6.38 8.78
N THR A 26 -4.81 -6.17 7.63
CA THR A 26 -3.38 -5.81 7.53
C THR A 26 -3.18 -4.39 7.01
N GLY A 27 -1.96 -3.92 7.06
CA GLY A 27 -1.57 -2.62 6.50
C GLY A 27 -0.58 -1.89 7.39
N ILE A 28 0.02 -0.83 6.87
CA ILE A 28 1.03 -0.03 7.55
C ILE A 28 0.52 0.46 8.91
N ARG A 29 1.41 0.63 9.87
CA ARG A 29 1.06 1.20 11.17
C ARG A 29 0.42 2.59 11.00
N ARG A 30 -0.54 2.94 11.86
CA ARG A 30 -1.25 4.23 11.86
C ARG A 30 -2.15 4.50 10.65
N CYS A 31 -2.40 3.53 9.75
CA CYS A 31 -3.36 3.69 8.63
C CYS A 31 -4.83 3.56 9.04
N GLY A 32 -5.12 3.23 10.31
CA GLY A 32 -6.49 3.21 10.86
C GLY A 32 -7.12 1.84 11.00
N LYS A 33 -6.34 0.74 11.08
CA LYS A 33 -6.85 -0.66 11.28
C LYS A 33 -7.74 -0.79 12.50
N SER A 34 -7.22 -0.44 13.67
CA SER A 34 -7.94 -0.51 14.96
C SER A 34 -9.20 0.35 14.94
N PHE A 35 -9.15 1.53 14.32
CA PHE A 35 -10.30 2.41 14.18
C PHE A 35 -11.38 1.82 13.27
N LEU A 36 -10.98 1.21 12.14
CA LEU A 36 -11.91 0.52 11.26
C LEU A 36 -12.62 -0.62 11.99
N LEU A 37 -11.87 -1.43 12.73
CA LEU A 37 -12.42 -2.60 13.43
C LEU A 37 -13.29 -2.19 14.63
N PHE A 38 -12.77 -1.36 15.53
CA PHE A 38 -13.38 -1.05 16.83
C PHE A 38 -14.41 0.07 16.81
N ASN A 39 -14.35 0.95 15.80
CA ASN A 39 -15.29 2.06 15.69
C ASN A 39 -16.24 1.90 14.53
N ILE A 40 -15.72 1.67 13.31
CA ILE A 40 -16.57 1.65 12.11
C ILE A 40 -17.33 0.34 12.02
N PHE A 41 -16.64 -0.80 12.09
CA PHE A 41 -17.27 -2.13 11.95
C PHE A 41 -18.15 -2.44 13.15
N ARG A 42 -17.66 -2.20 14.40
CA ARG A 42 -18.48 -2.35 15.61
C ARG A 42 -19.77 -1.53 15.54
N LYS A 43 -19.68 -0.25 15.14
CA LYS A 43 -20.86 0.60 14.96
C LYS A 43 -21.84 -0.01 13.95
N HIS A 44 -21.34 -0.51 12.83
CA HIS A 44 -22.17 -1.19 11.82
C HIS A 44 -22.88 -2.43 12.41
N LEU A 45 -22.21 -3.25 13.23
CA LEU A 45 -22.81 -4.41 13.86
C LEU A 45 -23.96 -4.00 14.80
N LEU A 46 -23.75 -2.99 15.62
CA LEU A 46 -24.78 -2.44 16.52
C LEU A 46 -25.97 -1.85 15.74
N GLU A 47 -25.72 -1.10 14.67
CA GLU A 47 -26.78 -0.54 13.80
C GLU A 47 -27.58 -1.64 13.09
N ARG A 48 -27.00 -2.81 12.89
CA ARG A 48 -27.63 -4.00 12.32
C ARG A 48 -28.42 -4.80 13.35
N GLY A 49 -28.37 -4.42 14.64
CA GLY A 49 -29.11 -5.05 15.72
C GLY A 49 -28.34 -6.15 16.46
N VAL A 50 -27.03 -6.30 16.24
CA VAL A 50 -26.20 -7.21 17.06
C VAL A 50 -26.12 -6.64 18.47
N ALA A 51 -26.40 -7.47 19.48
CA ALA A 51 -26.34 -7.06 20.88
C ALA A 51 -24.89 -6.76 21.29
N GLU A 52 -24.70 -5.81 22.20
CA GLU A 52 -23.36 -5.35 22.58
C GLU A 52 -22.52 -6.45 23.24
N ASP A 53 -23.15 -7.32 24.03
CA ASP A 53 -22.56 -8.48 24.68
C ASP A 53 -22.16 -9.61 23.72
N HIS A 54 -22.63 -9.56 22.47
CA HIS A 54 -22.19 -10.45 21.39
C HIS A 54 -21.02 -9.90 20.57
N ILE A 55 -20.45 -8.74 20.97
CA ILE A 55 -19.27 -8.15 20.35
C ILE A 55 -18.12 -8.15 21.33
N ILE A 56 -17.29 -9.19 21.27
CA ILE A 56 -16.12 -9.36 22.15
C ILE A 56 -14.95 -8.58 21.55
N GLN A 57 -14.52 -7.51 22.24
CA GLN A 57 -13.49 -6.60 21.76
C GLN A 57 -12.29 -6.58 22.68
N VAL A 58 -11.09 -6.94 22.17
CA VAL A 58 -9.85 -6.94 22.91
C VAL A 58 -8.76 -6.18 22.16
N ASN A 59 -8.26 -5.10 22.77
CA ASN A 59 -7.04 -4.42 22.31
C ASN A 59 -5.84 -5.01 23.04
N LEU A 60 -5.03 -5.81 22.36
CA LEU A 60 -3.86 -6.48 22.94
C LEU A 60 -2.65 -5.56 23.10
N GLU A 61 -2.62 -4.39 22.45
CA GLU A 61 -1.60 -3.37 22.69
C GLU A 61 -1.83 -2.66 24.04
N ASP A 62 -3.07 -2.57 24.50
CA ASP A 62 -3.40 -1.93 25.78
C ASP A 62 -2.78 -2.70 26.95
N ARG A 63 -2.04 -1.96 27.81
CA ARG A 63 -1.38 -2.53 28.99
C ARG A 63 -2.36 -3.19 29.98
N ARG A 64 -3.60 -2.73 30.04
CA ARG A 64 -4.65 -3.32 30.89
C ARG A 64 -4.96 -4.75 30.48
N ASN A 65 -4.80 -5.07 29.21
CA ASN A 65 -5.02 -6.40 28.62
C ASN A 65 -3.75 -7.25 28.58
N LYS A 66 -2.66 -6.85 29.28
CA LYS A 66 -1.38 -7.58 29.24
C LYS A 66 -1.52 -9.06 29.59
N LYS A 67 -2.43 -9.41 30.49
CA LYS A 67 -2.68 -10.81 30.88
C LYS A 67 -3.26 -11.63 29.71
N LEU A 68 -4.07 -11.01 28.88
CA LEU A 68 -4.67 -11.64 27.69
C LEU A 68 -3.69 -11.85 26.52
N ARG A 69 -2.40 -11.51 26.69
CA ARG A 69 -1.34 -11.89 25.75
C ARG A 69 -0.86 -13.33 25.98
N ASP A 70 -1.30 -13.95 27.05
CA ASP A 70 -1.19 -15.39 27.25
C ASP A 70 -2.32 -16.09 26.49
N PRO A 71 -2.03 -17.13 25.67
CA PRO A 71 -3.02 -17.79 24.82
C PRO A 71 -4.18 -18.39 25.61
N ASP A 72 -3.88 -19.09 26.72
CA ASP A 72 -4.91 -19.74 27.53
C ASP A 72 -5.82 -18.71 28.20
N ALA A 73 -5.24 -17.63 28.74
CA ALA A 73 -6.00 -16.55 29.34
C ALA A 73 -6.89 -15.81 28.33
N LEU A 74 -6.46 -15.70 27.07
CA LEU A 74 -7.28 -15.11 26.00
C LEU A 74 -8.46 -16.02 25.65
N LEU A 75 -8.22 -17.34 25.52
CA LEU A 75 -9.27 -18.33 25.27
C LEU A 75 -10.31 -18.29 26.39
N GLU A 76 -9.88 -18.42 27.65
CA GLU A 76 -10.78 -18.34 28.82
C GLU A 76 -11.60 -17.05 28.84
N HIS A 77 -11.00 -15.92 28.53
CA HIS A 77 -11.65 -14.61 28.48
C HIS A 77 -12.74 -14.52 27.41
N ILE A 78 -12.49 -15.08 26.22
CA ILE A 78 -13.45 -15.08 25.12
C ILE A 78 -14.57 -16.06 25.41
N ASP A 79 -14.24 -17.31 25.82
CA ASP A 79 -15.22 -18.38 26.07
C ASP A 79 -16.16 -18.02 27.21
N ALA A 80 -15.69 -17.33 28.25
CA ALA A 80 -16.52 -16.86 29.37
C ALA A 80 -17.59 -15.83 28.93
N GLN A 81 -17.41 -15.16 27.80
CA GLN A 81 -18.37 -14.19 27.26
C GLN A 81 -19.36 -14.84 26.27
N MET A 82 -19.06 -16.03 25.73
CA MET A 82 -19.91 -16.76 24.81
C MET A 82 -20.92 -17.63 25.56
N VAL A 83 -21.99 -17.00 26.06
CA VAL A 83 -22.92 -17.63 27.03
C VAL A 83 -24.13 -18.32 26.38
N ASP A 84 -24.38 -18.10 25.09
CA ASP A 84 -25.50 -18.66 24.37
C ASP A 84 -25.09 -19.14 22.95
N LYS A 85 -26.07 -19.47 22.09
CA LYS A 85 -25.85 -19.97 20.72
C LYS A 85 -25.98 -18.90 19.64
N GLU A 86 -26.24 -17.66 20.04
CA GLU A 86 -26.30 -16.56 19.09
C GLU A 86 -24.91 -16.24 18.54
N LYS A 87 -24.86 -15.48 17.44
CA LYS A 87 -23.62 -15.18 16.73
C LYS A 87 -22.75 -14.17 17.49
N TYR A 88 -21.53 -14.53 17.81
CA TYR A 88 -20.52 -13.67 18.43
C TYR A 88 -19.50 -13.13 17.42
N TYR A 89 -19.17 -11.87 17.55
CA TYR A 89 -18.13 -11.20 16.77
C TYR A 89 -16.89 -10.95 17.66
N ILE A 90 -15.82 -11.69 17.40
CA ILE A 90 -14.57 -11.61 18.15
C ILE A 90 -13.64 -10.66 17.42
N LEU A 91 -13.38 -9.48 18.01
CA LEU A 91 -12.59 -8.40 17.42
C LEU A 91 -11.28 -8.25 18.23
N LEU A 92 -10.15 -8.70 17.66
CA LEU A 92 -8.84 -8.66 18.30
C LEU A 92 -7.91 -7.69 17.59
N ASP A 93 -7.37 -6.71 18.31
CA ASP A 93 -6.42 -5.74 17.78
C ASP A 93 -4.98 -6.10 18.15
N GLU A 94 -4.05 -6.03 17.17
CA GLU A 94 -2.63 -6.37 17.29
C GLU A 94 -2.39 -7.79 17.84
N VAL A 95 -3.08 -8.79 17.26
CA VAL A 95 -3.12 -10.17 17.78
C VAL A 95 -1.74 -10.84 17.83
N GLN A 96 -0.75 -10.39 17.06
CA GLN A 96 0.63 -10.88 17.13
C GLN A 96 1.32 -10.59 18.48
N MET A 97 0.68 -9.86 19.38
CA MET A 97 1.15 -9.70 20.75
C MET A 97 0.88 -10.93 21.63
N VAL A 98 0.01 -11.82 21.19
CA VAL A 98 -0.24 -13.12 21.81
C VAL A 98 0.78 -14.12 21.29
N LYS A 99 1.35 -14.93 22.17
CA LYS A 99 2.18 -16.05 21.74
C LYS A 99 1.30 -17.12 21.12
N GLU A 100 1.81 -17.79 20.08
CA GLU A 100 1.04 -18.88 19.45
C GLU A 100 -0.40 -18.47 19.11
N PHE A 101 -0.59 -17.19 18.69
CA PHE A 101 -1.91 -16.63 18.40
C PHE A 101 -2.65 -17.43 17.30
N GLU A 102 -1.90 -18.09 16.42
CA GLU A 102 -2.41 -18.93 15.36
C GLU A 102 -3.25 -20.07 15.91
N ASP A 103 -2.78 -20.71 17.00
CA ASP A 103 -3.50 -21.80 17.65
C ASP A 103 -4.78 -21.31 18.32
N VAL A 104 -4.72 -20.14 18.96
CA VAL A 104 -5.90 -19.47 19.54
C VAL A 104 -6.95 -19.21 18.47
N LEU A 105 -6.54 -18.62 17.33
CA LEU A 105 -7.46 -18.30 16.24
C LEU A 105 -8.01 -19.57 15.56
N ASN A 106 -7.18 -20.60 15.38
CA ASN A 106 -7.60 -21.87 14.81
C ASN A 106 -8.65 -22.57 15.68
N SER A 107 -8.64 -22.38 17.01
CA SER A 107 -9.64 -22.93 17.93
C SER A 107 -11.06 -22.44 17.60
N TYR A 108 -11.20 -21.19 17.13
CA TYR A 108 -12.50 -20.62 16.78
C TYR A 108 -12.99 -20.92 15.35
N LEU A 109 -12.15 -21.51 14.48
CA LEU A 109 -12.56 -21.90 13.13
C LEU A 109 -13.65 -22.98 13.08
N HIS A 110 -13.78 -23.74 14.16
CA HIS A 110 -14.76 -24.83 14.28
C HIS A 110 -15.94 -24.47 15.20
N VAL A 111 -15.98 -23.23 15.70
CA VAL A 111 -17.08 -22.71 16.53
C VAL A 111 -18.09 -22.04 15.62
N GLU A 112 -19.23 -22.68 15.39
CA GLU A 112 -20.24 -22.29 14.38
C GLU A 112 -20.79 -20.87 14.60
N ASN A 113 -20.87 -20.42 15.85
CA ASN A 113 -21.41 -19.12 16.23
C ASN A 113 -20.31 -18.05 16.46
N ALA A 114 -19.05 -18.30 16.09
CA ALA A 114 -17.96 -17.35 16.22
C ALA A 114 -17.52 -16.76 14.87
N GLU A 115 -17.50 -15.44 14.76
CA GLU A 115 -16.91 -14.69 13.63
C GLU A 115 -15.69 -13.91 14.10
N VAL A 116 -14.51 -14.26 13.60
CA VAL A 116 -13.25 -13.72 14.08
C VAL A 116 -12.68 -12.68 13.11
N TYR A 117 -12.39 -11.51 13.65
CA TYR A 117 -11.73 -10.39 12.94
C TYR A 117 -10.52 -9.95 13.75
N VAL A 118 -9.36 -9.94 13.13
CA VAL A 118 -8.11 -9.59 13.78
C VAL A 118 -7.36 -8.52 13.02
N THR A 119 -6.58 -7.71 13.73
CA THR A 119 -5.64 -6.80 13.08
C THR A 119 -4.20 -7.24 13.33
N GLY A 120 -3.33 -6.91 12.36
CA GLY A 120 -1.89 -7.02 12.49
C GLY A 120 -1.18 -5.98 11.63
N SER A 121 -0.06 -5.47 12.13
CA SER A 121 0.71 -4.40 11.48
C SER A 121 1.90 -4.90 10.66
N ASN A 122 1.93 -6.19 10.31
CA ASN A 122 3.03 -6.79 9.58
C ASN A 122 2.55 -7.79 8.51
N ALA A 123 3.18 -7.78 7.33
CA ALA A 123 2.96 -8.76 6.28
C ALA A 123 3.45 -10.18 6.66
N ARG A 124 4.36 -10.31 7.64
CA ARG A 124 4.68 -11.63 8.23
C ARG A 124 3.47 -12.30 8.86
N PHE A 125 2.48 -11.54 9.23
CA PHE A 125 1.15 -12.04 9.61
C PHE A 125 0.48 -12.81 8.47
N LEU A 126 0.95 -12.55 7.24
CA LEU A 126 0.59 -13.25 6.02
C LEU A 126 1.81 -13.96 5.39
N SER A 127 2.94 -14.05 6.14
CA SER A 127 4.08 -14.82 5.66
C SER A 127 3.63 -16.22 5.30
N LYS A 128 4.36 -16.85 4.40
CA LYS A 128 4.08 -18.24 4.00
C LYS A 128 3.85 -19.15 5.21
N ASP A 129 4.48 -18.84 6.34
CA ASP A 129 4.37 -19.60 7.58
C ASP A 129 2.99 -19.44 8.21
N VAL A 130 2.46 -18.22 8.37
CA VAL A 130 1.13 -17.97 8.93
C VAL A 130 0.00 -18.41 7.97
N ILE A 131 0.14 -18.13 6.66
CA ILE A 131 -0.80 -18.66 5.65
C ILE A 131 -0.77 -20.19 5.66
N THR A 132 0.41 -20.80 5.86
CA THR A 132 0.56 -22.25 5.96
C THR A 132 -0.06 -22.76 7.25
N GLU A 133 0.09 -22.07 8.37
CA GLU A 133 -0.52 -22.42 9.67
C GLU A 133 -2.04 -22.26 9.65
N PHE A 134 -2.56 -21.20 9.06
CA PHE A 134 -4.01 -21.09 8.79
C PHE A 134 -4.48 -22.03 7.68
N ARG A 135 -3.57 -22.72 6.98
CA ARG A 135 -3.90 -23.71 5.93
C ARG A 135 -4.94 -23.20 4.91
N GLY A 136 -4.81 -21.92 4.50
CA GLY A 136 -5.74 -21.27 3.58
C GLY A 136 -7.06 -20.80 4.23
N ARG A 137 -7.17 -20.74 5.57
CA ARG A 137 -8.36 -20.32 6.31
C ARG A 137 -8.33 -18.86 6.79
N GLY A 138 -7.36 -18.08 6.32
CA GLY A 138 -7.28 -16.64 6.54
C GLY A 138 -7.79 -15.85 5.33
N TRP A 139 -8.62 -14.83 5.57
CA TRP A 139 -9.10 -13.89 4.57
C TRP A 139 -8.50 -12.51 4.82
N GLU A 140 -7.55 -12.10 3.97
CA GLU A 140 -6.87 -10.82 4.12
C GLU A 140 -7.72 -9.65 3.62
N ILE A 141 -7.74 -8.59 4.43
CA ILE A 141 -8.26 -7.27 4.06
C ILE A 141 -7.16 -6.25 4.29
N ARG A 142 -6.37 -5.97 3.26
CA ARG A 142 -5.29 -4.99 3.33
C ARG A 142 -5.85 -3.57 3.30
N ILE A 143 -5.49 -2.78 4.32
CA ILE A 143 -5.85 -1.36 4.46
C ILE A 143 -4.65 -0.51 4.10
N HIS A 144 -4.88 0.45 3.20
CA HIS A 144 -3.93 1.48 2.82
C HIS A 144 -4.18 2.78 3.61
N PRO A 145 -3.24 3.72 3.69
CA PRO A 145 -3.51 5.10 4.07
C PRO A 145 -4.72 5.66 3.33
N LEU A 146 -5.24 6.81 3.73
CA LEU A 146 -6.34 7.44 3.01
C LEU A 146 -5.96 7.65 1.55
N SER A 147 -6.81 7.23 0.61
CA SER A 147 -6.68 7.69 -0.76
C SER A 147 -6.96 9.19 -0.86
N PHE A 148 -6.59 9.80 -1.98
CA PHE A 148 -6.93 11.20 -2.19
C PHE A 148 -8.44 11.45 -2.09
N ALA A 149 -9.29 10.58 -2.64
CA ALA A 149 -10.74 10.70 -2.52
C ALA A 149 -11.23 10.67 -1.06
N GLU A 150 -10.72 9.73 -0.24
CA GLU A 150 -11.07 9.64 1.18
C GLU A 150 -10.56 10.84 1.99
N TYR A 151 -9.37 11.34 1.64
CA TYR A 151 -8.79 12.55 2.23
C TYR A 151 -9.62 13.78 1.86
N TYR A 152 -9.92 13.94 0.58
CA TYR A 152 -10.67 15.09 0.06
C TYR A 152 -12.13 15.13 0.51
N GLU A 153 -12.79 13.97 0.69
CA GLU A 153 -14.17 13.91 1.26
C GLU A 153 -14.26 14.61 2.62
N VAL A 154 -13.16 14.65 3.36
CA VAL A 154 -13.12 15.20 4.72
C VAL A 154 -12.52 16.60 4.78
N VAL A 155 -11.43 16.83 4.06
CA VAL A 155 -10.71 18.11 4.09
C VAL A 155 -11.45 19.16 3.25
N GLY A 156 -12.03 18.76 2.12
CA GLY A 156 -12.75 19.65 1.20
C GLY A 156 -11.85 20.72 0.59
N GLY A 157 -12.47 21.84 0.21
CA GLY A 157 -11.78 22.99 -0.36
C GLY A 157 -11.52 22.86 -1.86
N GLU A 158 -10.51 23.56 -2.37
CA GLU A 158 -10.10 23.48 -3.77
C GLU A 158 -9.32 22.19 -4.03
N GLU A 159 -9.72 21.41 -5.06
CA GLU A 159 -9.11 20.12 -5.41
C GLU A 159 -7.59 20.21 -5.59
N ARG A 160 -7.11 21.26 -6.25
CA ARG A 160 -5.68 21.49 -6.49
C ARG A 160 -4.90 21.66 -5.19
N GLN A 161 -5.36 22.55 -4.32
CA GLN A 161 -4.71 22.80 -3.03
C GLN A 161 -4.75 21.56 -2.12
N ALA A 162 -5.84 20.81 -2.15
CA ALA A 162 -5.96 19.56 -1.42
C ALA A 162 -4.98 18.51 -1.94
N LEU A 163 -4.80 18.38 -3.27
CA LEU A 163 -3.86 17.46 -3.87
C LEU A 163 -2.40 17.85 -3.59
N GLU A 164 -2.06 19.14 -3.67
CA GLU A 164 -0.73 19.65 -3.31
C GLU A 164 -0.40 19.33 -1.84
N THR A 165 -1.39 19.50 -0.95
CA THR A 165 -1.24 19.14 0.48
C THR A 165 -1.07 17.62 0.66
N TYR A 166 -1.83 16.82 -0.07
CA TYR A 166 -1.73 15.36 -0.07
C TYR A 166 -0.37 14.87 -0.58
N TYR A 167 0.18 15.50 -1.63
CA TYR A 167 1.53 15.22 -2.14
C TYR A 167 2.62 15.52 -1.11
N LEU A 168 2.42 16.53 -0.26
CA LEU A 168 3.41 16.87 0.77
C LEU A 168 3.31 15.96 2.00
N TYR A 169 2.10 15.68 2.47
CA TYR A 169 1.89 15.09 3.79
C TYR A 169 1.27 13.69 3.79
N GLY A 170 0.90 13.18 2.62
CA GLY A 170 0.37 11.82 2.47
C GLY A 170 -1.05 11.63 2.99
N GLY A 171 -1.42 10.36 3.18
CA GLY A 171 -2.76 9.91 3.54
C GLY A 171 -2.90 9.31 4.93
N LEU A 172 -1.93 9.48 5.85
CA LEU A 172 -2.11 9.00 7.21
C LEU A 172 -3.25 9.75 7.92
N PRO A 173 -4.27 9.05 8.47
CA PRO A 173 -5.47 9.70 9.02
C PRO A 173 -5.19 10.77 10.08
N ALA A 174 -4.18 10.56 10.93
CA ALA A 174 -3.81 11.54 11.96
C ALA A 174 -3.24 12.82 11.36
N VAL A 175 -2.47 12.73 10.27
CA VAL A 175 -1.89 13.90 9.58
C VAL A 175 -2.95 14.80 8.97
N ALA A 176 -4.03 14.19 8.45
CA ALA A 176 -5.16 14.94 7.90
C ALA A 176 -5.91 15.80 8.96
N GLN A 177 -5.76 15.48 10.24
CA GLN A 177 -6.39 16.19 11.36
C GLN A 177 -5.49 17.27 11.98
N ILE A 178 -4.21 17.30 11.63
CA ILE A 178 -3.26 18.32 12.11
C ILE A 178 -3.43 19.57 11.26
N GLU A 179 -3.51 20.75 11.89
CA GLU A 179 -3.81 21.99 11.18
C GLU A 179 -2.57 22.60 10.50
N THR A 180 -1.47 22.73 11.25
CA THR A 180 -0.31 23.48 10.77
C THR A 180 0.67 22.63 9.98
N PRO A 181 1.30 23.18 8.91
CA PRO A 181 2.33 22.50 8.13
C PRO A 181 3.50 22.01 8.98
N GLU A 182 3.96 22.84 9.92
CA GLU A 182 5.06 22.50 10.82
C GLU A 182 4.71 21.29 11.70
N ALA A 183 3.52 21.27 12.30
CA ALA A 183 3.09 20.15 13.14
C ALA A 183 2.93 18.86 12.32
N LYS A 184 2.45 18.93 11.06
CA LYS A 184 2.39 17.78 10.15
C LYS A 184 3.78 17.21 9.88
N GLN A 185 4.75 18.07 9.54
CA GLN A 185 6.12 17.64 9.28
C GLN A 185 6.76 17.01 10.51
N ASN A 186 6.62 17.63 11.68
CA ASN A 186 7.18 17.13 12.94
C ASN A 186 6.57 15.76 13.29
N TYR A 187 5.25 15.62 13.16
CA TYR A 187 4.57 14.36 13.38
C TYR A 187 5.04 13.26 12.43
N LEU A 188 5.19 13.55 11.14
CA LEU A 188 5.67 12.58 10.15
C LEU A 188 7.12 12.15 10.40
N ARG A 189 8.02 13.09 10.78
CA ARG A 189 9.40 12.76 11.16
C ARG A 189 9.43 11.87 12.41
N GLU A 190 8.67 12.24 13.44
CA GLU A 190 8.56 11.45 14.67
C GLU A 190 8.06 10.04 14.40
N ILE A 191 6.99 9.88 13.63
CA ILE A 191 6.44 8.56 13.29
C ILE A 191 7.44 7.74 12.47
N TYR A 192 8.11 8.34 11.50
CA TYR A 192 9.12 7.62 10.74
C TYR A 192 10.20 7.03 11.65
N GLU A 193 10.77 7.84 12.54
CA GLU A 193 11.87 7.40 13.44
C GLU A 193 11.37 6.44 14.53
N THR A 194 10.27 6.77 15.21
CA THR A 194 9.86 6.08 16.44
C THR A 194 8.92 4.90 16.19
N VAL A 195 8.24 4.88 15.06
CA VAL A 195 7.27 3.81 14.72
C VAL A 195 7.82 2.94 13.60
N TYR A 196 8.06 3.49 12.41
CA TYR A 196 8.40 2.65 11.26
C TYR A 196 9.81 2.11 11.31
N LEU A 197 10.79 2.99 11.44
CA LEU A 197 12.19 2.58 11.46
C LEU A 197 12.49 1.70 12.68
N LYS A 198 12.04 2.13 13.85
CA LYS A 198 12.22 1.38 15.09
C LYS A 198 11.58 -0.02 15.01
N ASP A 199 10.35 -0.12 14.50
CA ASP A 199 9.67 -1.40 14.33
C ASP A 199 10.45 -2.37 13.43
N VAL A 200 10.96 -1.88 12.29
CA VAL A 200 11.79 -2.68 11.39
C VAL A 200 13.08 -3.14 12.07
N LEU A 201 13.77 -2.23 12.79
CA LEU A 201 15.04 -2.51 13.46
C LEU A 201 14.90 -3.52 14.59
N GLU A 202 13.96 -3.31 15.51
CA GLU A 202 13.75 -4.14 16.69
C GLU A 202 13.22 -5.53 16.32
N ARG A 203 12.23 -5.59 15.45
CA ARG A 203 11.60 -6.83 15.01
C ARG A 203 12.58 -7.77 14.32
N ASN A 204 13.47 -7.22 13.48
CA ASN A 204 14.44 -8.01 12.75
C ASN A 204 15.81 -8.09 13.43
N ARG A 205 15.96 -7.53 14.64
CA ARG A 205 17.20 -7.52 15.43
C ARG A 205 18.41 -7.10 14.61
N LEU A 206 18.26 -5.98 13.88
CA LEU A 206 19.26 -5.53 12.92
C LEU A 206 20.55 -5.08 13.63
N LYS A 207 21.68 -5.60 13.16
CA LYS A 207 23.02 -5.25 13.68
C LYS A 207 23.55 -3.94 13.11
N ASN A 208 23.04 -3.51 11.94
CA ASN A 208 23.47 -2.29 11.25
C ASN A 208 22.25 -1.37 10.98
N PRO A 209 21.82 -0.57 11.97
CA PRO A 209 20.72 0.38 11.81
C PRO A 209 20.99 1.45 10.75
N GLU A 210 22.25 1.94 10.67
CA GLU A 210 22.62 3.01 9.73
C GLU A 210 22.49 2.53 8.28
N GLY A 211 22.88 1.30 7.98
CA GLY A 211 22.70 0.74 6.65
C GLY A 211 21.21 0.65 6.22
N MET A 212 20.31 0.39 7.15
CA MET A 212 18.86 0.42 6.89
C MET A 212 18.40 1.86 6.61
N LYS A 213 18.83 2.84 7.42
CA LYS A 213 18.48 4.25 7.19
C LYS A 213 18.92 4.75 5.83
N GLU A 214 20.17 4.44 5.46
CA GLU A 214 20.71 4.82 4.14
C GLU A 214 19.94 4.14 3.00
N LEU A 215 19.53 2.87 3.15
CA LEU A 215 18.69 2.21 2.16
C LEU A 215 17.34 2.92 2.00
N VAL A 216 16.66 3.25 3.10
CA VAL A 216 15.38 3.95 3.05
C VAL A 216 15.52 5.33 2.40
N ARG A 217 16.58 6.07 2.73
CA ARG A 217 16.89 7.37 2.08
C ARG A 217 17.14 7.22 0.59
N PHE A 218 17.93 6.21 0.20
CA PHE A 218 18.16 5.91 -1.21
C PHE A 218 16.86 5.65 -1.95
N LEU A 219 16.00 4.76 -1.43
CA LEU A 219 14.71 4.44 -2.03
C LEU A 219 13.79 5.66 -2.10
N ALA A 220 13.77 6.49 -1.06
CA ALA A 220 13.00 7.72 -1.05
C ALA A 220 13.47 8.74 -2.10
N SER A 221 14.78 8.84 -2.33
CA SER A 221 15.34 9.73 -3.34
C SER A 221 15.24 9.20 -4.78
N THR A 222 15.02 7.89 -4.96
CA THR A 222 14.93 7.24 -6.27
C THR A 222 13.55 6.64 -6.53
N ILE A 223 12.53 7.15 -5.85
CA ILE A 223 11.13 6.68 -5.98
C ILE A 223 10.71 6.66 -7.45
N GLY A 224 10.02 5.61 -7.88
CA GLY A 224 9.60 5.44 -9.28
C GLY A 224 10.72 5.14 -10.27
N SER A 225 11.99 5.15 -9.84
CA SER A 225 13.12 4.80 -10.70
C SER A 225 13.44 3.32 -10.66
N CYS A 226 13.73 2.76 -11.83
CA CYS A 226 14.12 1.35 -11.94
C CYS A 226 15.50 1.12 -11.31
N THR A 227 15.57 0.22 -10.32
CA THR A 227 16.80 -0.13 -9.62
C THR A 227 16.93 -1.66 -9.45
N ASN A 228 18.09 -2.11 -9.01
CA ASN A 228 18.31 -3.47 -8.57
C ASN A 228 19.31 -3.51 -7.41
N VAL A 229 19.34 -4.63 -6.69
CA VAL A 229 20.14 -4.77 -5.46
C VAL A 229 21.64 -4.51 -5.71
N LEU A 230 22.16 -4.95 -6.85
CA LEU A 230 23.57 -4.72 -7.23
C LEU A 230 23.87 -3.25 -7.47
N LYS A 231 22.97 -2.53 -8.17
CA LYS A 231 23.10 -1.09 -8.39
C LYS A 231 23.08 -0.34 -7.05
N ILE A 232 22.18 -0.70 -6.13
CA ILE A 232 22.13 -0.12 -4.78
C ILE A 232 23.44 -0.36 -4.03
N SER A 233 23.95 -1.60 -4.01
CA SER A 233 25.22 -1.95 -3.35
C SER A 233 26.40 -1.17 -3.92
N ASN A 234 26.49 -1.03 -5.23
CA ASN A 234 27.53 -0.25 -5.90
C ASN A 234 27.45 1.25 -5.55
N THR A 235 26.25 1.80 -5.49
CA THR A 235 26.03 3.21 -5.10
C THR A 235 26.50 3.46 -3.67
N PHE A 236 26.20 2.57 -2.73
CA PHE A 236 26.63 2.70 -1.34
C PHE A 236 28.15 2.67 -1.20
N LYS A 237 28.81 1.78 -1.94
CA LYS A 237 30.29 1.71 -1.96
C LYS A 237 30.92 2.97 -2.51
N SER A 238 30.34 3.55 -3.58
CA SER A 238 30.93 4.70 -4.29
C SER A 238 30.65 6.04 -3.62
N VAL A 239 29.50 6.23 -2.97
CA VAL A 239 29.05 7.53 -2.45
C VAL A 239 29.14 7.62 -0.93
N GLY A 240 28.82 6.56 -0.22
CA GLY A 240 28.60 6.62 1.24
C GLY A 240 29.70 5.98 2.09
N GLY A 241 30.68 5.28 1.51
CA GLY A 241 31.66 4.51 2.30
C GLY A 241 31.04 3.40 3.17
N VAL A 242 29.74 3.10 2.95
CA VAL A 242 29.01 2.07 3.69
C VAL A 242 29.03 0.80 2.85
N ASP A 243 29.78 -0.21 3.31
CA ASP A 243 29.82 -1.52 2.62
C ASP A 243 28.68 -2.40 3.13
N ILE A 244 27.62 -2.50 2.32
CA ILE A 244 26.51 -3.40 2.58
C ILE A 244 26.46 -4.45 1.47
N SER A 245 26.48 -5.72 1.87
CA SER A 245 26.43 -6.82 0.91
C SER A 245 25.07 -6.84 0.17
N VAL A 246 25.08 -7.36 -1.06
CA VAL A 246 23.88 -7.59 -1.87
C VAL A 246 22.82 -8.38 -1.10
N ASN A 247 23.23 -9.45 -0.39
CA ASN A 247 22.32 -10.28 0.41
C ASN A 247 21.70 -9.50 1.58
N THR A 248 22.44 -8.59 2.20
CA THR A 248 21.93 -7.74 3.28
C THR A 248 20.91 -6.75 2.75
N ILE A 249 21.18 -6.12 1.60
CA ILE A 249 20.23 -5.21 0.95
C ILE A 249 18.94 -5.93 0.58
N SER A 250 19.02 -7.15 0.01
CA SER A 250 17.84 -7.96 -0.31
C SER A 250 16.97 -8.20 0.94
N LYS A 251 17.59 -8.60 2.05
CA LYS A 251 16.87 -8.80 3.32
C LYS A 251 16.26 -7.50 3.86
N TYR A 252 16.95 -6.37 3.73
CA TYR A 252 16.42 -5.09 4.17
C TYR A 252 15.20 -4.65 3.35
N LEU A 253 15.22 -4.89 2.03
CA LEU A 253 14.07 -4.67 1.16
C LEU A 253 12.88 -5.55 1.57
N GLU A 254 13.10 -6.84 1.85
CA GLU A 254 12.06 -7.74 2.38
C GLU A 254 11.48 -7.19 3.70
N TYR A 255 12.32 -6.73 4.63
CA TYR A 255 11.84 -6.20 5.92
C TYR A 255 11.02 -4.92 5.77
N LEU A 256 11.37 -4.05 4.83
CA LEU A 256 10.59 -2.84 4.51
C LEU A 256 9.24 -3.19 3.86
N GLN A 257 9.21 -4.19 2.99
CA GLN A 257 7.98 -4.71 2.39
C GLN A 257 7.10 -5.41 3.43
N ASP A 258 7.69 -6.26 4.29
CA ASP A 258 7.01 -6.92 5.40
C ASP A 258 6.38 -5.93 6.40
N SER A 259 6.96 -4.75 6.55
CA SER A 259 6.44 -3.68 7.40
C SER A 259 5.48 -2.75 6.65
N PHE A 260 5.15 -3.05 5.40
CA PHE A 260 4.33 -2.22 4.51
C PHE A 260 4.85 -0.77 4.36
N VAL A 261 6.16 -0.54 4.49
CA VAL A 261 6.75 0.79 4.26
C VAL A 261 6.88 1.07 2.78
N ILE A 262 7.28 0.04 2.03
CA ILE A 262 7.39 0.08 0.57
C ILE A 262 6.66 -1.10 -0.06
N SER A 263 6.32 -0.93 -1.33
CA SER A 263 5.88 -2.01 -2.22
C SER A 263 6.73 -2.01 -3.47
N GLU A 264 6.85 -3.18 -4.12
CA GLU A 264 7.58 -3.32 -5.37
C GLU A 264 6.65 -3.46 -6.57
N ALA A 265 7.09 -2.97 -7.72
CA ALA A 265 6.52 -3.25 -9.03
C ALA A 265 7.59 -3.91 -9.90
N LEU A 266 7.33 -5.14 -10.30
CA LEU A 266 8.26 -5.95 -11.10
C LEU A 266 8.23 -5.53 -12.57
N ARG A 267 9.34 -5.74 -13.28
CA ARG A 267 9.38 -5.51 -14.72
C ARG A 267 8.77 -6.68 -15.48
N TYR A 268 7.79 -6.35 -16.30
CA TYR A 268 7.05 -7.28 -17.14
C TYR A 268 7.28 -6.98 -18.64
N ASP A 269 7.82 -7.95 -19.37
CA ASP A 269 7.91 -7.90 -20.82
C ASP A 269 6.53 -8.13 -21.43
N VAL A 270 5.94 -7.06 -21.95
CA VAL A 270 4.56 -7.08 -22.45
C VAL A 270 4.43 -7.99 -23.68
N LYS A 271 5.42 -7.99 -24.59
CA LYS A 271 5.42 -8.82 -25.80
C LYS A 271 5.79 -10.27 -25.51
N GLY A 272 6.82 -10.48 -24.69
CA GLY A 272 7.28 -11.82 -24.28
C GLY A 272 6.41 -12.46 -23.22
N ARG A 273 5.48 -11.73 -22.60
CA ARG A 273 4.57 -12.18 -21.54
C ARG A 273 5.30 -12.87 -20.38
N LYS A 274 6.42 -12.29 -19.94
CA LYS A 274 7.27 -12.84 -18.89
C LYS A 274 7.84 -11.75 -18.00
N TYR A 275 8.12 -12.10 -16.74
CA TYR A 275 8.85 -11.21 -15.85
C TYR A 275 10.32 -11.14 -16.23
N ILE A 276 10.88 -9.93 -16.17
CA ILE A 276 12.29 -9.67 -16.43
C ILE A 276 12.97 -9.48 -15.09
N GLY A 277 13.89 -10.38 -14.74
CA GLY A 277 14.57 -10.40 -13.44
C GLY A 277 15.56 -9.25 -13.17
N ALA A 278 15.60 -8.23 -14.04
CA ALA A 278 16.52 -7.11 -13.93
C ALA A 278 15.76 -5.78 -13.79
N GLY A 279 15.82 -5.23 -12.58
CA GLY A 279 15.25 -3.94 -12.25
C GLY A 279 13.81 -4.00 -11.72
N THR A 280 13.60 -3.30 -10.64
CA THR A 280 12.33 -3.20 -9.90
C THR A 280 12.13 -1.74 -9.56
N LYS A 281 10.90 -1.25 -9.59
CA LYS A 281 10.55 0.05 -9.00
C LYS A 281 10.02 -0.18 -7.59
N TYR A 282 10.36 0.74 -6.68
CA TYR A 282 9.85 0.74 -5.32
C TYR A 282 9.02 1.99 -5.08
N TYR A 283 7.86 1.81 -4.45
CA TYR A 283 6.93 2.87 -4.10
C TYR A 283 6.66 2.85 -2.60
N PHE A 284 6.59 4.04 -2.00
CA PHE A 284 6.22 4.16 -0.60
C PHE A 284 4.70 4.01 -0.43
N GLU A 285 4.30 3.30 0.61
CA GLU A 285 2.88 3.12 0.95
C GLU A 285 2.21 4.45 1.34
N ASP A 286 3.00 5.37 1.93
CA ASP A 286 2.57 6.75 2.23
C ASP A 286 3.61 7.76 1.78
N ILE A 287 3.16 8.73 0.98
CA ILE A 287 4.07 9.74 0.40
C ILE A 287 4.56 10.75 1.45
N GLY A 288 3.78 11.00 2.50
CA GLY A 288 4.20 11.87 3.60
C GLY A 288 5.39 11.28 4.37
N ILE A 289 5.40 9.96 4.57
CA ILE A 289 6.54 9.24 5.16
C ILE A 289 7.76 9.31 4.24
N ARG A 290 7.57 9.10 2.92
CA ARG A 290 8.68 9.30 1.95
C ARG A 290 9.30 10.69 2.06
N ASN A 291 8.47 11.71 2.13
CA ASN A 291 8.93 13.09 2.23
C ASN A 291 9.63 13.38 3.58
N ALA A 292 9.13 12.81 4.67
CA ALA A 292 9.76 12.91 5.99
C ALA A 292 11.15 12.27 6.03
N VAL A 293 11.36 11.13 5.36
CA VAL A 293 12.67 10.49 5.20
C VAL A 293 13.70 11.44 4.58
N LEU A 294 13.27 12.28 3.63
CA LEU A 294 14.10 13.27 2.94
C LEU A 294 14.01 14.67 3.55
N ASP A 295 13.47 14.77 4.76
CA ASP A 295 13.30 16.04 5.48
C ASP A 295 12.56 17.12 4.65
N PHE A 296 11.62 16.68 3.81
CA PHE A 296 10.83 17.53 2.89
C PHE A 296 11.64 18.37 1.90
N ARG A 297 12.88 17.98 1.59
CA ARG A 297 13.81 18.74 0.74
C ARG A 297 13.74 18.40 -0.75
N GLN A 298 13.24 17.22 -1.10
CA GLN A 298 13.17 16.73 -2.48
C GLN A 298 11.71 16.43 -2.85
N ILE A 299 11.00 17.46 -3.27
CA ILE A 299 9.62 17.33 -3.72
C ILE A 299 9.62 17.26 -5.26
N GLU A 300 9.78 16.06 -5.78
CA GLU A 300 9.76 15.78 -7.23
C GLU A 300 8.35 15.35 -7.63
N TYR A 301 7.51 16.30 -8.01
CA TYR A 301 6.08 16.09 -8.25
C TYR A 301 5.79 14.98 -9.26
N THR A 302 6.62 14.81 -10.29
CA THR A 302 6.47 13.74 -11.29
C THR A 302 6.51 12.35 -10.65
N HIS A 303 7.53 12.08 -9.84
CA HIS A 303 7.69 10.79 -9.16
C HIS A 303 6.69 10.60 -8.02
N ILE A 304 6.33 11.69 -7.33
CA ILE A 304 5.26 11.66 -6.32
C ILE A 304 3.92 11.30 -6.95
N MET A 305 3.58 11.91 -8.10
CA MET A 305 2.37 11.58 -8.85
C MET A 305 2.35 10.10 -9.24
N GLU A 306 3.45 9.59 -9.76
CA GLU A 306 3.58 8.18 -10.13
C GLU A 306 3.33 7.26 -8.91
N ASN A 307 3.92 7.57 -7.75
CA ASN A 307 3.67 6.81 -6.52
C ASN A 307 2.20 6.90 -6.07
N VAL A 308 1.58 8.05 -6.17
CA VAL A 308 0.15 8.23 -5.79
C VAL A 308 -0.75 7.42 -6.71
N ILE A 309 -0.48 7.40 -8.02
CA ILE A 309 -1.21 6.56 -8.98
C ILE A 309 -1.02 5.07 -8.64
N TYR A 310 0.22 4.64 -8.37
CA TYR A 310 0.52 3.27 -7.94
C TYR A 310 -0.30 2.87 -6.72
N ASN A 311 -0.30 3.69 -5.68
CA ASN A 311 -1.04 3.42 -4.44
C ASN A 311 -2.55 3.34 -4.67
N GLU A 312 -3.11 4.22 -5.51
CA GLU A 312 -4.54 4.18 -5.86
C GLU A 312 -4.90 2.89 -6.61
N LEU A 313 -4.09 2.47 -7.59
CA LEU A 313 -4.27 1.21 -8.31
C LEU A 313 -4.22 0.00 -7.36
N ARG A 314 -3.26 -0.03 -6.42
CA ARG A 314 -3.15 -1.08 -5.41
C ARG A 314 -4.37 -1.13 -4.49
N LYS A 315 -4.86 0.03 -4.05
CA LYS A 315 -6.08 0.16 -3.23
C LYS A 315 -7.31 -0.36 -3.96
N GLN A 316 -7.41 -0.12 -5.27
CA GLN A 316 -8.48 -0.64 -6.12
C GLN A 316 -8.38 -2.16 -6.36
N GLY A 317 -7.31 -2.81 -5.89
CA GLY A 317 -7.12 -4.26 -5.96
C GLY A 317 -6.42 -4.73 -7.22
N TYR A 318 -5.80 -3.84 -8.00
CA TYR A 318 -4.98 -4.24 -9.14
C TYR A 318 -3.63 -4.82 -8.70
N GLY A 319 -3.20 -5.88 -9.39
CA GLY A 319 -1.79 -6.24 -9.49
C GLY A 319 -1.10 -5.23 -10.41
N VAL A 320 0.01 -4.64 -9.97
CA VAL A 320 0.68 -3.54 -10.68
C VAL A 320 2.13 -3.91 -10.97
N ASP A 321 2.49 -3.93 -12.24
CA ASP A 321 3.83 -4.18 -12.77
C ASP A 321 4.30 -3.00 -13.62
N VAL A 322 5.61 -2.91 -13.89
CA VAL A 322 6.19 -1.95 -14.85
C VAL A 322 6.33 -2.63 -16.21
N GLY A 323 5.74 -2.05 -17.24
CA GLY A 323 5.80 -2.60 -18.58
C GLY A 323 7.11 -2.30 -19.30
N VAL A 324 7.61 -3.28 -20.04
CA VAL A 324 8.72 -3.10 -20.98
C VAL A 324 8.27 -3.54 -22.36
N VAL A 325 8.44 -2.65 -23.33
CA VAL A 325 8.07 -2.89 -24.72
C VAL A 325 9.27 -2.62 -25.62
N GLU A 326 9.64 -3.60 -26.45
CA GLU A 326 10.69 -3.42 -27.43
C GLU A 326 10.16 -2.56 -28.60
N SER A 327 10.93 -1.53 -28.94
CA SER A 327 10.74 -0.69 -30.11
C SER A 327 11.99 -0.72 -30.98
N PHE A 328 11.80 -0.61 -32.28
CA PHE A 328 12.89 -0.57 -33.26
C PHE A 328 12.85 0.78 -33.99
N ARG A 329 13.95 1.51 -33.90
CA ARG A 329 14.11 2.78 -34.64
C ARG A 329 15.36 2.70 -35.53
N ARG A 330 15.29 3.27 -36.73
CA ARG A 330 16.49 3.44 -37.56
C ARG A 330 17.25 4.66 -37.09
N ASP A 331 18.56 4.54 -36.92
CA ASP A 331 19.44 5.68 -36.67
C ASP A 331 19.70 6.50 -37.92
N GLU A 332 20.44 7.59 -37.82
CA GLU A 332 20.82 8.49 -38.93
C GLU A 332 21.54 7.77 -40.08
N ASN A 333 22.16 6.62 -39.78
CA ASN A 333 22.85 5.79 -40.77
C ASN A 333 21.97 4.66 -41.33
N GLY A 334 20.65 4.66 -41.02
CA GLY A 334 19.71 3.64 -41.48
C GLY A 334 19.79 2.29 -40.74
N LYS A 335 20.66 2.15 -39.72
CA LYS A 335 20.84 0.93 -38.97
C LYS A 335 19.70 0.79 -37.92
N LEU A 336 19.10 -0.39 -37.91
CA LEU A 336 18.03 -0.71 -36.95
C LEU A 336 18.59 -0.78 -35.54
N GLN A 337 18.14 0.11 -34.65
CA GLN A 337 18.48 0.11 -33.24
C GLN A 337 17.29 -0.37 -32.41
N ARG A 338 17.54 -1.32 -31.53
CA ARG A 338 16.58 -1.80 -30.54
C ARG A 338 16.58 -0.85 -29.35
N ARG A 339 15.40 -0.36 -28.95
CA ARG A 339 15.18 0.41 -27.72
C ARG A 339 14.10 -0.27 -26.89
N ASN A 340 14.26 -0.23 -25.58
CA ASN A 340 13.22 -0.62 -24.66
C ASN A 340 12.48 0.65 -24.23
N LEU A 341 11.17 0.69 -24.46
CA LEU A 341 10.27 1.71 -23.94
C LEU A 341 9.63 1.18 -22.67
N GLU A 342 9.42 2.06 -21.70
CA GLU A 342 8.78 1.74 -20.44
C GLU A 342 7.31 2.15 -20.49
N ILE A 343 6.43 1.31 -19.96
CA ILE A 343 5.06 1.65 -19.57
C ILE A 343 5.04 1.72 -18.07
N ASP A 344 4.65 2.85 -17.49
CA ASP A 344 4.73 3.06 -16.05
C ASP A 344 3.99 1.98 -15.29
N PHE A 345 2.78 1.61 -15.75
CA PHE A 345 2.00 0.57 -15.10
C PHE A 345 1.32 -0.37 -16.10
N VAL A 346 1.54 -1.65 -15.91
CA VAL A 346 0.74 -2.75 -16.45
C VAL A 346 -0.09 -3.29 -15.31
N VAL A 347 -1.40 -3.10 -15.36
CA VAL A 347 -2.27 -3.45 -14.25
C VAL A 347 -3.23 -4.57 -14.63
N ASN A 348 -3.40 -5.51 -13.71
CA ASN A 348 -4.26 -6.67 -13.91
C ASN A 348 -5.18 -6.85 -12.70
N ARG A 349 -6.47 -7.10 -12.98
CA ARG A 349 -7.45 -7.48 -11.96
C ARG A 349 -8.51 -8.39 -12.61
N HIS A 350 -8.62 -9.63 -12.14
CA HIS A 350 -9.45 -10.67 -12.75
C HIS A 350 -9.10 -10.88 -14.23
N ASP A 351 -10.00 -10.56 -15.14
CA ASP A 351 -9.85 -10.62 -16.59
C ASP A 351 -9.50 -9.27 -17.24
N GLU A 352 -9.46 -8.20 -16.45
CA GLU A 352 -9.14 -6.84 -16.90
C GLU A 352 -7.62 -6.61 -16.90
N ARG A 353 -7.12 -6.05 -18.01
CA ARG A 353 -5.76 -5.51 -18.13
C ARG A 353 -5.82 -4.10 -18.67
N LEU A 354 -4.99 -3.21 -18.09
CA LEU A 354 -4.81 -1.83 -18.56
C LEU A 354 -3.32 -1.53 -18.69
N TYR A 355 -2.98 -0.69 -19.65
CA TYR A 355 -1.66 -0.08 -19.79
C TYR A 355 -1.78 1.40 -19.47
N ILE A 356 -1.01 1.87 -18.50
CA ILE A 356 -1.14 3.23 -17.97
C ILE A 356 0.20 3.92 -18.03
N GLN A 357 0.21 5.13 -18.59
CA GLN A 357 1.35 6.06 -18.57
C GLN A 357 0.98 7.25 -17.68
N SER A 358 1.92 7.75 -16.90
CA SER A 358 1.74 8.95 -16.09
C SER A 358 2.49 10.12 -16.70
N ALA A 359 1.79 11.20 -17.05
CA ALA A 359 2.37 12.40 -17.63
C ALA A 359 2.07 13.59 -16.72
N PHE A 360 3.09 14.16 -16.06
CA PHE A 360 2.88 15.30 -15.16
C PHE A 360 2.29 16.51 -15.90
N ALA A 361 2.77 16.79 -17.10
CA ALA A 361 2.23 17.80 -18.00
C ALA A 361 2.42 17.39 -19.47
N LEU A 362 1.53 17.85 -20.34
CA LEU A 362 1.59 17.66 -21.78
C LEU A 362 1.57 19.02 -22.50
N PRO A 363 2.70 19.78 -22.47
CA PRO A 363 2.72 21.15 -22.96
C PRO A 363 2.59 21.25 -24.48
N ASP A 364 2.98 20.22 -25.22
CA ASP A 364 3.02 20.20 -26.69
C ASP A 364 2.81 18.80 -27.27
N LYS A 365 2.70 18.73 -28.59
CA LYS A 365 2.49 17.48 -29.31
C LYS A 365 3.68 16.53 -29.21
N GLU A 366 4.91 17.05 -29.16
CA GLU A 366 6.12 16.21 -29.05
C GLU A 366 6.11 15.43 -27.73
N LYS A 367 5.70 16.08 -26.64
CA LYS A 367 5.56 15.41 -25.33
C LYS A 367 4.44 14.38 -25.34
N VAL A 368 3.31 14.67 -25.98
CA VAL A 368 2.23 13.69 -26.18
C VAL A 368 2.74 12.47 -26.94
N ASP A 369 3.44 12.69 -28.07
CA ASP A 369 4.00 11.62 -28.90
C ASP A 369 5.02 10.78 -28.12
N GLN A 370 5.81 11.40 -27.25
CA GLN A 370 6.75 10.71 -26.37
C GLN A 370 6.03 9.81 -25.37
N GLU A 371 5.01 10.32 -24.67
CA GLU A 371 4.29 9.57 -23.63
C GLU A 371 3.45 8.42 -24.23
N GLN A 372 2.87 8.60 -25.39
CA GLN A 372 2.08 7.54 -26.05
C GLN A 372 2.93 6.48 -26.76
N ALA A 373 4.21 6.76 -27.02
CA ALA A 373 5.07 5.88 -27.83
C ALA A 373 5.15 4.44 -27.28
N SER A 374 5.23 4.27 -25.96
CA SER A 374 5.28 2.95 -25.33
C SER A 374 3.96 2.20 -25.53
N LEU A 375 2.84 2.88 -25.35
CA LEU A 375 1.49 2.33 -25.49
C LEU A 375 1.16 1.94 -26.94
N LEU A 376 1.60 2.72 -27.91
CA LEU A 376 1.41 2.45 -29.36
C LEU A 376 2.22 1.23 -29.83
N ASN A 377 3.30 0.89 -29.14
CA ASN A 377 4.10 -0.30 -29.46
C ASN A 377 3.50 -1.61 -28.87
N VAL A 378 2.39 -1.53 -28.13
CA VAL A 378 1.63 -2.70 -27.67
C VAL A 378 0.52 -3.01 -28.66
N ASN A 379 0.60 -4.20 -29.30
CA ASN A 379 -0.34 -4.65 -30.33
C ASN A 379 -1.31 -5.69 -29.75
N ASP A 380 -2.10 -5.29 -28.74
CA ASP A 380 -3.22 -6.07 -28.22
C ASP A 380 -4.46 -5.19 -28.02
N GLY A 381 -5.59 -5.82 -27.70
CA GLY A 381 -6.89 -5.15 -27.55
C GLY A 381 -7.16 -4.57 -26.16
N PHE A 382 -6.17 -4.55 -25.25
CA PHE A 382 -6.38 -4.02 -23.92
C PHE A 382 -6.37 -2.49 -23.90
N ARG A 383 -7.10 -1.93 -22.93
CA ARG A 383 -7.26 -0.47 -22.80
C ARG A 383 -5.92 0.19 -22.47
N LYS A 384 -5.72 1.36 -23.06
CA LYS A 384 -4.54 2.21 -22.88
C LYS A 384 -4.99 3.55 -22.31
N LEU A 385 -4.28 4.03 -21.31
CA LEU A 385 -4.62 5.25 -20.57
C LEU A 385 -3.38 6.10 -20.34
N ILE A 386 -3.50 7.41 -20.53
CA ILE A 386 -2.52 8.40 -20.05
C ILE A 386 -3.18 9.25 -18.99
N ILE A 387 -2.62 9.22 -17.77
CA ILE A 387 -3.06 10.07 -16.67
C ILE A 387 -2.23 11.33 -16.67
N VAL A 388 -2.90 12.48 -16.83
CA VAL A 388 -2.27 13.80 -16.92
C VAL A 388 -2.37 14.52 -15.58
N GLY A 389 -1.26 15.02 -15.06
CA GLY A 389 -1.19 15.66 -13.73
C GLY A 389 -1.99 16.95 -13.60
N ASP A 390 -2.19 17.65 -14.70
CA ASP A 390 -3.00 18.86 -14.74
C ASP A 390 -4.49 18.57 -15.00
N ARG A 391 -5.34 19.60 -14.90
CA ARG A 391 -6.74 19.51 -15.33
C ARG A 391 -6.76 19.28 -16.85
N TYR A 392 -7.26 18.15 -17.24
CA TYR A 392 -7.38 17.73 -18.62
C TYR A 392 -8.79 17.26 -18.90
N HIS A 393 -9.31 17.58 -20.08
CA HIS A 393 -10.64 17.09 -20.46
C HIS A 393 -10.55 15.61 -20.83
N SER A 394 -11.18 14.75 -20.05
CA SER A 394 -11.11 13.30 -20.26
C SER A 394 -11.76 12.91 -21.60
N GLY A 395 -11.05 12.13 -22.39
CA GLY A 395 -11.51 11.67 -23.72
C GLY A 395 -10.47 10.85 -24.46
N TYR A 396 -10.90 10.19 -25.54
CA TYR A 396 -10.00 9.43 -26.37
C TYR A 396 -9.27 10.34 -27.37
N ASN A 397 -7.97 10.12 -27.54
CA ASN A 397 -7.21 10.76 -28.62
C ASN A 397 -7.40 10.03 -29.97
N GLU A 398 -6.78 10.54 -31.04
CA GLU A 398 -6.85 9.98 -32.39
C GLU A 398 -6.34 8.53 -32.47
N GLU A 399 -5.45 8.13 -31.56
CA GLU A 399 -4.86 6.80 -31.46
C GLU A 399 -5.66 5.83 -30.60
N GLY A 400 -6.84 6.23 -30.10
CA GLY A 400 -7.70 5.41 -29.26
C GLY A 400 -7.17 5.23 -27.82
N ILE A 401 -6.26 6.09 -27.36
CA ILE A 401 -5.75 6.12 -25.99
C ILE A 401 -6.65 7.04 -25.17
N LEU A 402 -7.13 6.58 -24.03
CA LEU A 402 -7.90 7.41 -23.11
C LEU A 402 -6.96 8.38 -22.39
N MET A 403 -7.21 9.67 -22.54
CA MET A 403 -6.54 10.73 -21.81
C MET A 403 -7.43 11.11 -20.62
N MET A 404 -6.89 11.16 -19.41
CA MET A 404 -7.67 11.44 -18.20
C MET A 404 -6.90 12.34 -17.25
N SER A 405 -7.57 13.29 -16.61
CA SER A 405 -6.94 14.09 -15.55
C SER A 405 -6.64 13.22 -14.33
N LEU A 406 -5.56 13.54 -13.62
CA LEU A 406 -5.25 12.89 -12.35
C LEU A 406 -6.37 13.06 -11.32
N TYR A 407 -7.04 14.22 -11.32
CA TYR A 407 -8.17 14.50 -10.43
C TYR A 407 -9.34 13.54 -10.68
N ASP A 408 -9.70 13.33 -11.95
CA ASP A 408 -10.79 12.42 -12.32
C ASP A 408 -10.43 10.98 -11.94
N PHE A 409 -9.18 10.57 -12.20
CA PHE A 409 -8.68 9.25 -11.82
C PHE A 409 -8.74 9.02 -10.30
N LEU A 410 -8.20 9.95 -9.51
CA LEU A 410 -8.12 9.81 -8.05
C LEU A 410 -9.49 9.95 -7.36
N LEU A 411 -10.42 10.71 -7.95
CA LEU A 411 -11.77 10.90 -7.43
C LEU A 411 -12.78 9.88 -7.97
N GLY A 412 -12.36 8.99 -8.88
CA GLY A 412 -13.23 8.00 -9.50
C GLY A 412 -14.29 8.61 -10.43
N LYS A 413 -13.98 9.77 -11.05
CA LYS A 413 -14.86 10.51 -11.96
C LYS A 413 -14.56 10.15 -13.42
N GLY A 414 -14.65 8.95 -13.87
CA GLY A 414 -14.26 8.66 -15.25
C GLY A 414 -14.26 7.19 -15.62
N GLY A 415 -15.05 6.40 -14.90
CA GLY A 415 -15.29 4.99 -15.17
C GLY A 415 -16.49 4.77 -16.06
#